data_4f2d4510489839ed37e6a4f4bf1c5f52
#
_entry.id   4f2d4510489839ed37e6a4f4bf1c5f52
#
_cell.length_a   1.000
_cell.length_b   1.000
_cell.length_c   1.000
_cell.angle_alpha   90.00
_cell.angle_beta   90.00
_cell.angle_gamma   90.00
#
_symmetry.space_group_name_H-M   'P 1'
#
loop_
_entity.id
_entity.type
_entity.pdbx_description
1 polymer ?
#
loop_
_entity_poly.entity_id
_entity_poly.type
_entity_poly.pdbx_seq_one_letter_code
_entity_poly.pdbx_strand_id
1 'polypeptide(L)'
;NEWNEAFIEQPFHCTYGYNISLGKNFYSKDNLFIDDSGIVSISDNVTIGYNVTILTSVTPISSQDRAKGLESTLPVRIYEGVCIGSNSIIYPGVKINRESIIEPGSVVKDDIPPFVIAGGNPCRVISAIDDKDLMRK
;
A
#
# COMPACT_ATOMS: atom_id res chain seq x y z
N ASN A 1 -20.19 -0.66 -11.58
CA ASN A 1 -19.50 -1.03 -10.36
C ASN A 1 -18.09 -0.45 -10.41
N GLU A 2 -17.69 0.18 -9.34
CA GLU A 2 -16.38 0.85 -9.25
C GLU A 2 -15.19 -0.08 -9.38
N TRP A 3 -15.38 -1.38 -9.23
CA TRP A 3 -14.33 -2.36 -9.39
C TRP A 3 -14.23 -2.92 -10.81
N ASN A 4 -15.06 -2.44 -11.74
CA ASN A 4 -15.09 -2.98 -13.10
C ASN A 4 -13.77 -2.84 -13.84
N GLU A 5 -12.98 -1.82 -13.52
CA GLU A 5 -11.71 -1.57 -14.19
C GLU A 5 -10.52 -2.03 -13.36
N ALA A 6 -10.77 -2.67 -12.23
CA ALA A 6 -9.71 -3.23 -11.39
C ALA A 6 -9.39 -4.65 -11.83
N PHE A 7 -8.13 -5.01 -11.81
CA PHE A 7 -7.69 -6.36 -12.07
C PHE A 7 -6.75 -6.83 -10.98
N ILE A 8 -7.12 -7.92 -10.32
CA ILE A 8 -6.32 -8.49 -9.23
C ILE A 8 -6.05 -9.95 -9.58
N GLU A 9 -4.77 -10.31 -9.73
CA GLU A 9 -4.40 -11.69 -9.98
C GLU A 9 -4.61 -12.54 -8.71
N GLN A 10 -5.08 -13.75 -8.92
CA GLN A 10 -5.32 -14.69 -7.81
C GLN A 10 -4.01 -15.34 -7.37
N PRO A 11 -3.84 -15.69 -6.08
CA PRO A 11 -4.80 -15.46 -5.00
C PRO A 11 -4.73 -14.06 -4.43
N PHE A 12 -5.87 -13.58 -3.92
CA PHE A 12 -5.99 -12.32 -3.22
C PHE A 12 -6.71 -12.58 -1.90
N HIS A 13 -6.22 -12.00 -0.82
CA HIS A 13 -6.81 -12.17 0.50
C HIS A 13 -7.02 -10.81 1.16
N CYS A 14 -8.15 -10.69 1.86
CA CYS A 14 -8.43 -9.52 2.68
C CYS A 14 -9.15 -9.97 3.94
N THR A 15 -9.19 -9.10 4.95
CA THR A 15 -9.83 -9.42 6.21
C THR A 15 -11.36 -9.39 6.06
N TYR A 16 -11.88 -8.30 5.53
CA TYR A 16 -13.34 -8.13 5.34
C TYR A 16 -13.72 -7.87 3.89
N GLY A 17 -12.99 -7.01 3.22
CA GLY A 17 -13.25 -6.60 1.84
C GLY A 17 -14.07 -5.32 1.70
N TYR A 18 -14.91 -5.00 2.69
CA TYR A 18 -15.82 -3.85 2.58
C TYR A 18 -15.18 -2.51 2.98
N ASN A 19 -13.99 -2.52 3.56
CA ASN A 19 -13.26 -1.31 3.90
C ASN A 19 -12.21 -0.92 2.86
N ILE A 20 -12.23 -1.58 1.70
CA ILE A 20 -11.28 -1.34 0.60
C ILE A 20 -11.99 -0.58 -0.50
N SER A 21 -11.42 0.57 -0.89
CA SER A 21 -11.85 1.33 -2.07
C SER A 21 -10.75 1.27 -3.11
N LEU A 22 -11.10 0.90 -4.33
CA LEU A 22 -10.17 0.83 -5.45
C LEU A 22 -10.58 1.82 -6.53
N GLY A 23 -9.61 2.59 -7.02
CA GLY A 23 -9.83 3.49 -8.13
C GLY A 23 -9.79 2.76 -9.48
N LYS A 24 -9.87 3.55 -10.55
CA LYS A 24 -9.86 3.03 -11.92
C LYS A 24 -8.49 2.50 -12.28
N ASN A 25 -8.46 1.46 -13.12
CA ASN A 25 -7.23 0.89 -13.66
C ASN A 25 -6.27 0.38 -12.58
N PHE A 26 -6.83 -0.07 -11.46
CA PHE A 26 -6.03 -0.72 -10.43
C PHE A 26 -5.57 -2.08 -10.94
N TYR A 27 -4.28 -2.38 -10.77
CA TYR A 27 -3.75 -3.68 -11.14
C TYR A 27 -2.85 -4.21 -10.03
N SER A 28 -3.08 -5.44 -9.61
CA SER A 28 -2.22 -6.12 -8.65
C SER A 28 -1.85 -7.50 -9.15
N LYS A 29 -0.59 -7.84 -8.98
CA LYS A 29 -0.11 -9.21 -9.19
C LYS A 29 -0.54 -10.08 -8.00
N ASP A 30 -0.28 -11.38 -8.08
CA ASP A 30 -0.81 -12.35 -7.12
C ASP A 30 -0.23 -12.21 -5.71
N ASN A 31 -0.92 -12.82 -4.76
CA ASN A 31 -0.59 -12.83 -3.33
C ASN A 31 -0.64 -11.45 -2.67
N LEU A 32 -1.54 -10.60 -3.12
CA LEU A 32 -1.84 -9.37 -2.38
C LEU A 32 -2.65 -9.71 -1.13
N PHE A 33 -2.21 -9.24 0.02
CA PHE A 33 -3.00 -9.31 1.25
C PHE A 33 -3.28 -7.91 1.76
N ILE A 34 -4.55 -7.61 2.01
CA ILE A 34 -4.96 -6.33 2.58
C ILE A 34 -5.70 -6.61 3.89
N ASP A 35 -5.11 -6.19 5.00
CA ASP A 35 -5.82 -6.16 6.27
C ASP A 35 -6.66 -4.89 6.32
N ASP A 36 -7.94 -5.04 5.97
CA ASP A 36 -8.89 -3.93 5.96
C ASP A 36 -9.76 -3.90 7.21
N SER A 37 -9.18 -4.21 8.36
CA SER A 37 -9.83 -3.93 9.65
C SER A 37 -10.12 -2.44 9.77
N GLY A 38 -9.23 -1.58 9.27
CA GLY A 38 -9.48 -0.17 9.03
C GLY A 38 -9.60 0.12 7.55
N ILE A 39 -9.73 1.38 7.21
CA ILE A 39 -9.98 1.83 5.83
C ILE A 39 -8.70 1.78 5.00
N VAL A 40 -8.79 1.21 3.80
CA VAL A 40 -7.75 1.23 2.78
C VAL A 40 -8.32 1.89 1.54
N SER A 41 -7.75 3.04 1.16
CA SER A 41 -8.18 3.78 -0.02
C SER A 41 -7.08 3.78 -1.04
N ILE A 42 -7.36 3.25 -2.22
CA ILE A 42 -6.41 3.16 -3.32
C ILE A 42 -7.02 3.91 -4.50
N SER A 43 -6.29 4.92 -4.97
CA SER A 43 -6.76 5.81 -6.03
C SER A 43 -6.52 5.19 -7.42
N ASP A 44 -6.66 6.02 -8.46
CA ASP A 44 -6.59 5.55 -9.84
C ASP A 44 -5.17 5.19 -10.28
N ASN A 45 -5.05 4.25 -11.20
CA ASN A 45 -3.79 3.92 -11.89
C ASN A 45 -2.68 3.44 -10.95
N VAL A 46 -3.05 2.73 -9.90
CA VAL A 46 -2.08 2.16 -8.96
C VAL A 46 -1.74 0.74 -9.40
N THR A 47 -0.46 0.40 -9.37
CA THR A 47 0.02 -0.94 -9.66
C THR A 47 0.76 -1.52 -8.46
N ILE A 48 0.52 -2.79 -8.19
CA ILE A 48 1.10 -3.50 -7.05
C ILE A 48 1.75 -4.78 -7.55
N GLY A 49 2.98 -5.03 -7.12
CA GLY A 49 3.72 -6.23 -7.47
C GLY A 49 3.24 -7.48 -6.72
N TYR A 50 4.06 -8.53 -6.75
CA TYR A 50 3.74 -9.80 -6.09
C TYR A 50 3.92 -9.71 -4.58
N ASN A 51 3.10 -10.44 -3.81
CA ASN A 51 3.29 -10.66 -2.38
C ASN A 51 3.36 -9.37 -1.56
N VAL A 52 2.54 -8.40 -1.88
CA VAL A 52 2.48 -7.15 -1.12
C VAL A 52 1.48 -7.29 0.02
N THR A 53 1.83 -6.72 1.17
CA THR A 53 0.98 -6.73 2.36
C THR A 53 0.66 -5.30 2.77
N ILE A 54 -0.62 -5.01 2.96
CA ILE A 54 -1.09 -3.71 3.43
C ILE A 54 -1.78 -3.92 4.77
N LEU A 55 -1.31 -3.23 5.80
CA LEU A 55 -1.78 -3.42 7.17
C LEU A 55 -2.46 -2.16 7.68
N THR A 56 -3.55 -2.34 8.43
CA THR A 56 -4.23 -1.23 9.12
C THR A 56 -4.32 -1.44 10.62
N SER A 57 -4.12 -2.67 11.10
CA SER A 57 -4.23 -2.98 12.52
C SER A 57 -2.98 -2.56 13.27
N VAL A 58 -3.18 -1.91 14.41
CA VAL A 58 -2.10 -1.48 15.29
C VAL A 58 -2.08 -2.38 16.52
N THR A 59 -0.96 -3.04 16.75
CA THR A 59 -0.78 -3.93 17.88
C THR A 59 -0.53 -3.12 19.16
N PRO A 60 -1.31 -3.31 20.22
CA PRO A 60 -1.05 -2.61 21.48
C PRO A 60 0.32 -3.01 22.06
N ILE A 61 1.04 -2.01 22.59
CA ILE A 61 2.35 -2.23 23.19
C ILE A 61 2.22 -3.01 24.51
N SER A 62 1.18 -2.70 25.28
CA SER A 62 0.93 -3.37 26.56
C SER A 62 0.41 -4.79 26.35
N SER A 63 1.06 -5.77 26.99
CA SER A 63 0.58 -7.14 26.94
C SER A 63 -0.80 -7.31 27.55
N GLN A 64 -1.14 -6.48 28.53
CA GLN A 64 -2.46 -6.50 29.15
C GLN A 64 -3.54 -6.09 28.17
N ASP A 65 -3.28 -5.05 27.38
CA ASP A 65 -4.21 -4.60 26.34
C ASP A 65 -4.38 -5.66 25.26
N ARG A 66 -3.28 -6.31 24.85
CA ARG A 66 -3.36 -7.41 23.90
C ARG A 66 -4.20 -8.56 24.42
N ALA A 67 -4.03 -8.90 25.70
CA ALA A 67 -4.78 -9.98 26.31
C ALA A 67 -6.29 -9.69 26.38
N LYS A 68 -6.66 -8.41 26.46
CA LYS A 68 -8.06 -7.98 26.44
C LYS A 68 -8.66 -7.96 25.03
N GLY A 69 -7.87 -8.26 24.02
CA GLY A 69 -8.32 -8.18 22.63
C GLY A 69 -8.50 -6.76 22.13
N LEU A 70 -7.93 -5.76 22.81
CA LEU A 70 -8.01 -4.38 22.37
C LEU A 70 -7.15 -4.18 21.13
N GLU A 71 -7.72 -3.50 20.15
CA GLU A 71 -7.09 -3.28 18.85
C GLU A 71 -7.55 -1.94 18.31
N SER A 72 -6.65 -1.24 17.65
CA SER A 72 -6.98 -0.02 16.95
C SER A 72 -6.53 -0.14 15.50
N THR A 73 -7.05 0.73 14.66
CA THR A 73 -6.69 0.76 13.24
C THR A 73 -6.31 2.16 12.82
N LEU A 74 -5.43 2.25 11.83
CA LEU A 74 -5.10 3.51 11.16
C LEU A 74 -5.28 3.31 9.68
N PRO A 75 -5.89 4.27 8.97
CA PRO A 75 -6.16 4.12 7.55
C PRO A 75 -4.89 4.16 6.73
N VAL A 76 -4.88 3.42 5.63
CA VAL A 76 -3.82 3.50 4.63
C VAL A 76 -4.40 4.14 3.37
N ARG A 77 -3.66 5.09 2.80
CA ARG A 77 -4.06 5.79 1.59
C ARG A 77 -2.95 5.72 0.57
N ILE A 78 -3.29 5.23 -0.62
CA ILE A 78 -2.37 5.12 -1.74
C ILE A 78 -2.95 5.94 -2.86
N TYR A 79 -2.22 7.00 -3.25
CA TYR A 79 -2.73 7.97 -4.20
C TYR A 79 -2.42 7.58 -5.63
N GLU A 80 -2.91 8.38 -6.59
CA GLU A 80 -2.90 7.99 -7.99
C GLU A 80 -1.50 7.76 -8.55
N GLY A 81 -1.41 6.83 -9.47
CA GLY A 81 -0.18 6.55 -10.20
C GLY A 81 0.93 5.89 -9.40
N VAL A 82 0.68 5.51 -8.15
CA VAL A 82 1.70 4.87 -7.30
C VAL A 82 1.99 3.46 -7.80
N CYS A 83 3.27 3.09 -7.75
CA CYS A 83 3.73 1.74 -8.07
C CYS A 83 4.39 1.14 -6.83
N ILE A 84 3.92 0.00 -6.37
CA ILE A 84 4.48 -0.68 -5.20
C ILE A 84 5.16 -1.95 -5.65
N GLY A 85 6.46 -2.04 -5.39
CA GLY A 85 7.28 -3.18 -5.77
C GLY A 85 6.95 -4.44 -4.98
N SER A 86 7.27 -5.58 -5.56
CA SER A 86 6.98 -6.89 -4.98
C SER A 86 7.60 -7.06 -3.59
N ASN A 87 6.91 -7.82 -2.74
CA ASN A 87 7.37 -8.16 -1.40
C ASN A 87 7.47 -6.96 -0.46
N SER A 88 6.76 -5.89 -0.74
CA SER A 88 6.72 -4.72 0.13
C SER A 88 5.66 -4.87 1.21
N ILE A 89 5.87 -4.19 2.32
CA ILE A 89 4.91 -4.15 3.43
C ILE A 89 4.58 -2.70 3.72
N ILE A 90 3.28 -2.36 3.72
CA ILE A 90 2.79 -1.02 3.99
C ILE A 90 2.18 -1.03 5.39
N TYR A 91 2.70 -0.18 6.28
CA TYR A 91 2.29 -0.14 7.67
C TYR A 91 1.04 0.72 7.88
N PRO A 92 0.34 0.50 9.00
CA PRO A 92 -0.85 1.28 9.34
C PRO A 92 -0.57 2.78 9.36
N GLY A 93 -1.52 3.55 8.84
CA GLY A 93 -1.46 5.01 8.86
C GLY A 93 -0.64 5.65 7.75
N VAL A 94 -0.01 4.86 6.90
CA VAL A 94 0.87 5.37 5.85
C VAL A 94 0.07 5.97 4.70
N LYS A 95 0.54 7.12 4.21
CA LYS A 95 0.08 7.72 2.96
C LYS A 95 1.22 7.66 1.95
N ILE A 96 0.98 7.02 0.81
CA ILE A 96 1.93 7.03 -0.30
C ILE A 96 1.38 7.96 -1.35
N ASN A 97 2.06 9.10 -1.55
CA ASN A 97 1.54 10.16 -2.39
C ASN A 97 1.77 9.88 -3.88
N ARG A 98 1.08 10.66 -4.71
CA ARG A 98 0.91 10.37 -6.14
C ARG A 98 2.22 10.17 -6.87
N GLU A 99 2.19 9.30 -7.85
CA GLU A 99 3.25 9.03 -8.84
C GLU A 99 4.54 8.48 -8.23
N SER A 100 4.57 8.15 -6.93
CA SER A 100 5.77 7.63 -6.31
C SER A 100 5.93 6.14 -6.58
N ILE A 101 7.18 5.69 -6.58
CA ILE A 101 7.55 4.30 -6.82
C ILE A 101 8.20 3.75 -5.56
N ILE A 102 7.67 2.65 -5.06
CA ILE A 102 8.23 1.93 -3.93
C ILE A 102 9.02 0.74 -4.49
N GLU A 103 10.31 0.70 -4.19
CA GLU A 103 11.18 -0.39 -4.65
C GLU A 103 10.77 -1.72 -4.03
N PRO A 104 11.03 -2.85 -4.71
CA PRO A 104 10.71 -4.17 -4.16
C PRO A 104 11.38 -4.42 -2.82
N GLY A 105 10.69 -5.16 -1.96
CA GLY A 105 11.23 -5.55 -0.66
C GLY A 105 11.26 -4.44 0.37
N SER A 106 10.51 -3.37 0.16
CA SER A 106 10.50 -2.23 1.08
C SER A 106 9.54 -2.43 2.23
N VAL A 107 9.88 -1.84 3.39
CA VAL A 107 9.00 -1.78 4.56
C VAL A 107 8.67 -0.32 4.79
N VAL A 108 7.45 0.08 4.43
CA VAL A 108 7.02 1.48 4.44
C VAL A 108 6.31 1.77 5.74
N LYS A 109 6.97 2.51 6.62
CA LYS A 109 6.47 2.85 7.96
C LYS A 109 6.05 4.31 8.09
N ASP A 110 6.50 5.17 7.17
CA ASP A 110 6.24 6.60 7.19
C ASP A 110 5.66 7.04 5.85
N ASP A 111 5.02 8.20 5.85
CA ASP A 111 4.44 8.75 4.63
C ASP A 111 5.51 8.98 3.57
N ILE A 112 5.13 8.76 2.32
CA ILE A 112 6.02 8.93 1.17
C ILE A 112 5.55 10.16 0.39
N PRO A 113 6.44 11.12 0.11
CA PRO A 113 6.06 12.31 -0.66
C PRO A 113 5.76 11.97 -2.12
N PRO A 114 5.11 12.86 -2.86
CA PRO A 114 4.81 12.60 -4.27
C PRO A 114 6.05 12.67 -5.15
N PHE A 115 6.00 11.97 -6.28
CA PHE A 115 7.02 12.02 -7.34
C PHE A 115 8.41 11.66 -6.84
N VAL A 116 8.52 10.60 -6.04
CA VAL A 116 9.81 10.10 -5.57
C VAL A 116 9.94 8.60 -5.83
N ILE A 117 11.18 8.13 -5.82
CA ILE A 117 11.51 6.71 -5.72
C ILE A 117 11.97 6.50 -4.28
N ALA A 118 11.37 5.57 -3.59
CA ALA A 118 11.68 5.26 -2.21
C ALA A 118 11.87 3.75 -2.04
N GLY A 119 12.73 3.35 -1.11
CA GLY A 119 12.95 1.93 -0.89
C GLY A 119 13.71 1.63 0.39
N GLY A 120 13.79 0.36 0.70
CA GLY A 120 14.55 -0.15 1.83
C GLY A 120 13.70 -0.50 3.04
N ASN A 121 14.39 -0.88 4.11
CA ASN A 121 13.76 -1.18 5.41
C ASN A 121 14.60 -0.52 6.51
N PRO A 122 14.11 0.58 7.13
CA PRO A 122 12.86 1.28 6.80
C PRO A 122 12.97 2.00 5.45
N CYS A 123 11.83 2.12 4.78
CA CYS A 123 11.76 2.76 3.47
C CYS A 123 12.12 4.24 3.56
N ARG A 124 12.99 4.69 2.67
CA ARG A 124 13.45 6.08 2.62
C ARG A 124 13.46 6.56 1.18
N VAL A 125 13.30 7.87 1.01
CA VAL A 125 13.38 8.48 -0.32
C VAL A 125 14.79 8.30 -0.86
N ILE A 126 14.90 7.77 -2.07
CA ILE A 126 16.15 7.56 -2.77
C ILE A 126 16.44 8.73 -3.71
N SER A 127 15.44 9.12 -4.48
CA SER A 127 15.56 10.22 -5.44
C SER A 127 14.20 10.77 -5.82
N ALA A 128 14.19 11.96 -6.39
CA ALA A 128 12.99 12.53 -7.01
C ALA A 128 12.85 12.00 -8.42
N ILE A 129 11.62 11.87 -8.87
CA ILE A 129 11.31 11.54 -10.27
C ILE A 129 11.29 12.86 -11.04
N ASP A 130 12.16 12.98 -12.05
CA ASP A 130 12.22 14.19 -12.86
C ASP A 130 11.76 13.90 -14.30
N ASP A 131 11.82 14.93 -15.16
CA ASP A 131 11.38 14.79 -16.54
C ASP A 131 12.18 13.74 -17.31
N LYS A 132 13.46 13.55 -16.98
CA LYS A 132 14.27 12.53 -17.63
C LYS A 132 13.80 11.13 -17.27
N ASP A 133 13.41 10.92 -16.01
CA ASP A 133 12.87 9.63 -15.57
C ASP A 133 11.58 9.31 -16.31
N LEU A 134 10.72 10.30 -16.50
CA LEU A 134 9.46 10.12 -17.19
C LEU A 134 9.62 9.76 -18.67
N MET A 135 10.77 10.08 -19.27
CA MET A 135 11.08 9.75 -20.66
C MET A 135 11.83 8.44 -20.82
N ARG A 136 12.21 7.81 -19.73
CA ARG A 136 12.93 6.54 -19.74
C ARG A 136 11.99 5.41 -20.17
N LYS A 137 12.51 4.51 -20.96
CA LYS A 137 11.73 3.35 -21.42
C LYS A 137 12.19 2.06 -20.79
#